data_1d102c338c5f1157232ad5f14a9a2d8f
#
_entry.id   1d102c338c5f1157232ad5f14a9a2d8f
#
_cell.length_a   1.000
_cell.length_b   1.000
_cell.length_c   1.000
_cell.angle_alpha   90.00
_cell.angle_beta   90.00
_cell.angle_gamma   90.00
#
_symmetry.space_group_name_H-M   'P 1'
#
loop_
_entity.id
_entity.type
_entity.pdbx_description
1 polymer ?
#
loop_
_entity_poly.entity_id
_entity_poly.type
_entity_poly.pdbx_seq_one_letter_code
_entity_poly.pdbx_strand_id
1 'polypeptide(L)'
;MPAKGADLSAHRETADVVVVGGGVIGLSVAWRAAQQGQQVVLADPQPGLGATHAAAGMLTPIAEAAYAEREIFGLGQDSLRRYPDFVAELQAATGLPTGFRQAGTLQVAYDSDDLAVLTETRVLQESFGVHLQQLTARECRAAEPMLDPSVRAGLLAPADGSVDPRLLAAALLRAAEQAGAHLVRQSVTEIRSAAGRADGVRLADDSVVHARWIVLAAGWQSAAIAGLPTGIAPPVRPVKGQIIRLRTTATTDADGVPPGLLQRTVRGIVRGSSVYLVPRDSGELVVGATQEELGADMTVTAGGVWELLRDARTLVPGITELEIADIVAGLRPGTPDNAPVIGPCELPGLVFATGHFRAGVLLAPVTADTVAAYLRTGTPDPGWRPFAATRFGVRGVSPPGSPGPEVAERAAAGMQVEEAATAWR
;
A
#
# COMPACT_ATOMS: atom_id res chain seq x y z
N MET A 1 37.56 34.32 13.45
CA MET A 1 36.44 34.49 12.49
C MET A 1 35.59 33.25 12.56
N PRO A 2 34.37 33.27 13.07
CA PRO A 2 33.50 32.10 13.06
C PRO A 2 33.02 31.84 11.64
N ALA A 3 33.09 30.58 11.21
CA ALA A 3 32.54 30.13 9.95
C ALA A 3 31.00 30.42 9.92
N LYS A 4 30.53 31.09 8.87
CA LYS A 4 29.12 31.29 8.61
C LYS A 4 28.46 29.90 8.51
N GLY A 5 27.55 29.60 9.43
CA GLY A 5 26.66 28.47 9.32
C GLY A 5 25.93 28.54 7.97
N ALA A 6 26.02 27.47 7.19
CA ALA A 6 25.23 27.34 5.98
C ALA A 6 23.76 27.41 6.39
N ASP A 7 23.04 28.37 5.82
CA ASP A 7 21.60 28.49 5.95
C ASP A 7 20.94 27.28 5.27
N LEU A 8 20.49 26.32 6.06
CA LEU A 8 19.85 25.08 5.63
C LEU A 8 18.39 25.30 5.18
N SER A 9 17.92 26.56 5.12
CA SER A 9 16.53 26.92 4.82
C SER A 9 16.25 27.41 3.39
N ALA A 10 17.26 27.48 2.51
CA ALA A 10 17.04 27.89 1.12
C ALA A 10 16.33 26.75 0.35
N HIS A 11 15.01 26.82 0.25
CA HIS A 11 14.25 25.95 -0.64
C HIS A 11 14.75 26.13 -2.08
N ARG A 12 14.97 25.00 -2.78
CA ARG A 12 15.25 25.06 -4.22
C ARG A 12 14.01 25.60 -4.93
N GLU A 13 14.12 26.77 -5.55
CA GLU A 13 13.01 27.39 -6.31
C GLU A 13 12.66 26.62 -7.59
N THR A 14 13.58 25.76 -8.07
CA THR A 14 13.41 24.98 -9.30
C THR A 14 13.93 23.56 -9.17
N ALA A 15 13.25 22.60 -9.81
CA ALA A 15 13.63 21.18 -9.88
C ALA A 15 13.24 20.58 -11.25
N ASP A 16 13.76 19.38 -11.57
CA ASP A 16 13.23 18.60 -12.69
C ASP A 16 11.90 17.94 -12.28
N VAL A 17 11.84 17.45 -11.02
CA VAL A 17 10.71 16.73 -10.47
C VAL A 17 10.39 17.23 -9.06
N VAL A 18 9.12 17.54 -8.80
CA VAL A 18 8.57 17.65 -7.44
C VAL A 18 7.73 16.43 -7.16
N VAL A 19 8.06 15.72 -6.09
CA VAL A 19 7.24 14.61 -5.56
C VAL A 19 6.45 15.12 -4.37
N VAL A 20 5.14 15.07 -4.46
CA VAL A 20 4.19 15.52 -3.43
C VAL A 20 3.73 14.32 -2.62
N GLY A 21 4.20 14.26 -1.36
CA GLY A 21 3.93 13.15 -0.43
C GLY A 21 5.12 12.19 -0.27
N GLY A 22 5.54 12.02 0.98
CA GLY A 22 6.67 11.19 1.41
C GLY A 22 6.25 9.84 2.00
N GLY A 23 5.14 9.24 1.56
CA GLY A 23 4.82 7.84 1.83
C GLY A 23 5.73 6.89 1.03
N VAL A 24 5.57 5.57 1.23
CA VAL A 24 6.40 4.55 0.57
C VAL A 24 6.44 4.73 -0.96
N ILE A 25 5.35 5.14 -1.58
CA ILE A 25 5.27 5.38 -3.03
C ILE A 25 6.11 6.60 -3.42
N GLY A 26 5.86 7.76 -2.79
CA GLY A 26 6.59 8.99 -3.13
C GLY A 26 8.08 8.89 -2.84
N LEU A 27 8.47 8.27 -1.72
CA LEU A 27 9.87 8.00 -1.39
C LEU A 27 10.55 7.11 -2.44
N SER A 28 9.88 6.04 -2.88
CA SER A 28 10.41 5.14 -3.91
C SER A 28 10.58 5.85 -5.27
N VAL A 29 9.59 6.65 -5.66
CA VAL A 29 9.66 7.45 -6.90
C VAL A 29 10.78 8.48 -6.81
N ALA A 30 10.90 9.21 -5.68
CA ALA A 30 11.94 10.20 -5.48
C ALA A 30 13.34 9.57 -5.55
N TRP A 31 13.52 8.41 -4.92
CA TRP A 31 14.78 7.67 -5.00
C TRP A 31 15.12 7.28 -6.44
N ARG A 32 14.20 6.63 -7.17
CA ARG A 32 14.42 6.20 -8.56
C ARG A 32 14.68 7.38 -9.51
N ALA A 33 13.95 8.48 -9.36
CA ALA A 33 14.17 9.69 -10.17
C ALA A 33 15.55 10.32 -9.89
N ALA A 34 15.95 10.43 -8.62
CA ALA A 34 17.26 10.95 -8.24
C ALA A 34 18.41 10.06 -8.73
N GLN A 35 18.27 8.72 -8.68
CA GLN A 35 19.25 7.77 -9.25
C GLN A 35 19.46 7.97 -10.76
N GLN A 36 18.44 8.46 -11.48
CA GLN A 36 18.54 8.79 -12.90
C GLN A 36 19.15 10.16 -13.17
N GLY A 37 19.65 10.86 -12.15
CA GLY A 37 20.32 12.15 -12.22
C GLY A 37 19.35 13.34 -12.30
N GLN A 38 18.06 13.16 -12.05
CA GLN A 38 17.09 14.23 -12.00
C GLN A 38 17.22 15.03 -10.69
N GLN A 39 17.04 16.35 -10.77
CA GLN A 39 16.94 17.21 -9.60
C GLN A 39 15.55 17.03 -8.98
N VAL A 40 15.49 16.31 -7.84
CA VAL A 40 14.23 15.97 -7.18
C VAL A 40 14.04 16.82 -5.93
N VAL A 41 12.85 17.40 -5.77
CA VAL A 41 12.34 17.93 -4.50
C VAL A 41 11.23 16.99 -4.01
N LEU A 42 11.38 16.47 -2.81
CA LEU A 42 10.34 15.69 -2.11
C LEU A 42 9.69 16.59 -1.06
N ALA A 43 8.42 16.89 -1.20
CA ALA A 43 7.67 17.73 -0.28
C ALA A 43 6.71 16.88 0.57
N ASP A 44 6.97 16.79 1.89
CA ASP A 44 6.11 16.14 2.87
C ASP A 44 6.48 16.63 4.27
N PRO A 45 5.52 17.04 5.13
CA PRO A 45 5.81 17.51 6.48
C PRO A 45 6.39 16.42 7.38
N GLN A 46 5.99 15.17 7.18
CA GLN A 46 6.34 14.03 8.01
C GLN A 46 6.52 12.74 7.18
N PRO A 47 7.61 12.63 6.40
CA PRO A 47 7.83 11.47 5.54
C PRO A 47 7.75 10.14 6.30
N GLY A 48 7.05 9.17 5.71
CA GLY A 48 6.85 7.84 6.28
C GLY A 48 5.72 7.72 7.31
N LEU A 49 5.18 8.81 7.86
CA LEU A 49 4.21 8.76 8.97
C LEU A 49 2.73 8.62 8.56
N GLY A 50 2.39 8.64 7.28
CA GLY A 50 1.01 8.40 6.80
C GLY A 50 0.58 6.92 6.88
N ALA A 51 -0.17 6.47 5.89
CA ALA A 51 -0.61 5.07 5.77
C ALA A 51 0.56 4.06 5.82
N THR A 52 1.75 4.46 5.40
CA THR A 52 2.98 3.65 5.44
C THR A 52 3.35 3.24 6.87
N HIS A 53 3.25 4.16 7.85
CA HIS A 53 3.59 3.89 9.25
C HIS A 53 2.67 2.84 9.88
N ALA A 54 1.39 2.89 9.53
CA ALA A 54 0.39 1.95 10.04
C ALA A 54 0.41 0.61 9.30
N ALA A 55 0.98 0.53 8.09
CA ALA A 55 0.91 -0.67 7.26
C ALA A 55 1.57 -1.89 7.91
N ALA A 56 0.99 -3.07 7.66
CA ALA A 56 1.58 -4.34 8.08
C ALA A 56 2.73 -4.81 7.18
N GLY A 57 2.82 -4.28 5.96
CA GLY A 57 3.90 -4.60 5.02
C GLY A 57 3.82 -5.99 4.41
N MET A 58 2.65 -6.53 4.26
CA MET A 58 2.44 -7.79 3.53
C MET A 58 2.75 -7.60 2.04
N LEU A 59 3.47 -8.55 1.46
CA LEU A 59 3.77 -8.67 0.05
C LEU A 59 3.07 -9.93 -0.47
N THR A 60 1.73 -9.86 -0.52
CA THR A 60 0.86 -11.03 -0.61
C THR A 60 -0.15 -10.92 -1.75
N PRO A 61 0.31 -10.72 -3.01
CA PRO A 61 -0.63 -10.61 -4.13
C PRO A 61 -1.48 -11.87 -4.30
N ILE A 62 -0.93 -13.04 -3.95
CA ILE A 62 -1.64 -14.31 -4.05
C ILE A 62 -2.73 -14.39 -2.98
N ALA A 63 -2.34 -14.22 -1.71
CA ALA A 63 -3.27 -14.35 -0.59
C ALA A 63 -4.33 -13.23 -0.53
N GLU A 64 -4.13 -12.12 -1.24
CA GLU A 64 -5.08 -11.00 -1.32
C GLU A 64 -5.84 -10.91 -2.65
N ALA A 65 -5.71 -11.90 -3.53
CA ALA A 65 -6.41 -11.93 -4.81
C ALA A 65 -7.94 -11.89 -4.62
N ALA A 66 -8.61 -11.00 -5.34
CA ALA A 66 -10.06 -10.82 -5.29
C ALA A 66 -10.68 -10.86 -6.71
N TYR A 67 -11.96 -11.20 -6.81
CA TYR A 67 -12.65 -11.47 -8.08
C TYR A 67 -12.55 -10.34 -9.11
N ALA A 68 -12.71 -9.11 -8.71
CA ALA A 68 -12.70 -7.95 -9.62
C ALA A 68 -11.31 -7.32 -9.79
N GLU A 69 -10.23 -7.94 -9.29
CA GLU A 69 -8.93 -7.29 -9.15
C GLU A 69 -7.81 -7.97 -9.97
N ARG A 70 -8.13 -8.57 -11.12
CA ARG A 70 -7.17 -9.30 -11.96
C ARG A 70 -5.98 -8.43 -12.40
N GLU A 71 -6.20 -7.19 -12.78
CA GLU A 71 -5.15 -6.25 -13.16
C GLU A 71 -4.26 -5.89 -11.98
N ILE A 72 -4.86 -5.68 -10.80
CA ILE A 72 -4.09 -5.43 -9.56
C ILE A 72 -3.25 -6.64 -9.20
N PHE A 73 -3.81 -7.84 -9.35
CA PHE A 73 -3.08 -9.10 -9.13
C PHE A 73 -1.86 -9.19 -10.06
N GLY A 74 -2.01 -8.92 -11.37
CA GLY A 74 -0.92 -8.92 -12.33
C GLY A 74 0.18 -7.91 -11.99
N LEU A 75 -0.21 -6.68 -11.64
CA LEU A 75 0.71 -5.63 -11.19
C LEU A 75 1.41 -6.02 -9.89
N GLY A 76 0.68 -6.62 -8.94
CA GLY A 76 1.22 -7.12 -7.67
C GLY A 76 2.24 -8.22 -7.85
N GLN A 77 1.99 -9.17 -8.77
CA GLN A 77 2.93 -10.23 -9.13
C GLN A 77 4.22 -9.66 -9.75
N ASP A 78 4.08 -8.68 -10.64
CA ASP A 78 5.26 -8.01 -11.23
C ASP A 78 6.08 -7.30 -10.16
N SER A 79 5.41 -6.58 -9.26
CA SER A 79 6.07 -5.88 -8.16
C SER A 79 6.75 -6.84 -7.18
N LEU A 80 6.10 -7.95 -6.83
CA LEU A 80 6.68 -8.96 -5.94
C LEU A 80 7.97 -9.56 -6.52
N ARG A 81 8.01 -9.82 -7.84
CA ARG A 81 9.24 -10.30 -8.50
C ARG A 81 10.40 -9.31 -8.41
N ARG A 82 10.13 -8.00 -8.41
CA ARG A 82 11.13 -6.94 -8.28
C ARG A 82 11.62 -6.75 -6.85
N TYR A 83 10.85 -7.18 -5.87
CA TYR A 83 11.10 -6.86 -4.46
C TYR A 83 12.49 -7.29 -3.95
N PRO A 84 12.99 -8.51 -4.24
CA PRO A 84 14.32 -8.94 -3.78
C PRO A 84 15.44 -8.00 -4.25
N ASP A 85 15.46 -7.66 -5.55
CA ASP A 85 16.47 -6.78 -6.12
C ASP A 85 16.33 -5.34 -5.62
N PHE A 86 15.09 -4.85 -5.52
CA PHE A 86 14.78 -3.51 -5.00
C PHE A 86 15.30 -3.33 -3.57
N VAL A 87 15.08 -4.32 -2.71
CA VAL A 87 15.53 -4.29 -1.32
C VAL A 87 17.04 -4.44 -1.21
N ALA A 88 17.65 -5.34 -2.00
CA ALA A 88 19.09 -5.54 -2.02
C ALA A 88 19.82 -4.25 -2.44
N GLU A 89 19.34 -3.59 -3.49
CA GLU A 89 19.88 -2.31 -3.95
C GLU A 89 19.73 -1.21 -2.89
N LEU A 90 18.57 -1.14 -2.23
CA LEU A 90 18.30 -0.17 -1.17
C LEU A 90 19.22 -0.37 0.04
N GLN A 91 19.41 -1.63 0.46
CA GLN A 91 20.32 -1.97 1.55
C GLN A 91 21.79 -1.70 1.19
N ALA A 92 22.20 -1.99 -0.04
CA ALA A 92 23.55 -1.68 -0.52
C ALA A 92 23.81 -0.16 -0.54
N ALA A 93 22.82 0.64 -0.92
CA ALA A 93 22.92 2.10 -0.96
C ALA A 93 23.00 2.72 0.45
N THR A 94 22.24 2.18 1.42
CA THR A 94 22.04 2.88 2.71
C THR A 94 22.69 2.22 3.90
N GLY A 95 22.97 0.93 3.83
CA GLY A 95 23.37 0.11 4.98
C GLY A 95 22.22 -0.16 5.98
N LEU A 96 20.99 0.28 5.69
CA LEU A 96 19.85 0.14 6.60
C LEU A 96 19.04 -1.13 6.30
N PRO A 97 18.54 -1.83 7.34
CA PRO A 97 17.67 -2.98 7.16
C PRO A 97 16.30 -2.54 6.65
N THR A 98 15.61 -3.43 5.95
CA THR A 98 14.23 -3.22 5.48
C THR A 98 13.23 -4.18 6.13
N GLY A 99 13.71 -5.20 6.83
CA GLY A 99 12.89 -6.27 7.39
C GLY A 99 12.21 -7.13 6.30
N PHE A 100 12.80 -7.22 5.11
CA PHE A 100 12.26 -8.05 4.03
C PHE A 100 12.43 -9.54 4.34
N ARG A 101 11.33 -10.29 4.21
CA ARG A 101 11.25 -11.74 4.44
C ARG A 101 10.44 -12.39 3.33
N GLN A 102 10.95 -13.46 2.77
CA GLN A 102 10.24 -14.29 1.78
C GLN A 102 9.90 -15.64 2.41
N ALA A 103 9.03 -15.62 3.41
CA ALA A 103 8.67 -16.79 4.22
C ALA A 103 7.32 -17.44 3.82
N GLY A 104 6.64 -16.85 2.84
CA GLY A 104 5.31 -17.27 2.42
C GLY A 104 4.18 -16.73 3.32
N THR A 105 2.95 -16.98 2.86
CA THR A 105 1.72 -16.67 3.61
C THR A 105 0.89 -17.93 3.76
N LEU A 106 0.52 -18.25 5.00
CA LEU A 106 -0.39 -19.33 5.33
C LEU A 106 -1.79 -18.77 5.61
N GLN A 107 -2.74 -19.05 4.72
CA GLN A 107 -4.16 -18.76 4.95
C GLN A 107 -4.79 -19.95 5.65
N VAL A 108 -5.52 -19.75 6.74
CA VAL A 108 -6.12 -20.83 7.54
C VAL A 108 -7.62 -20.61 7.73
N ALA A 109 -8.35 -21.72 7.82
CA ALA A 109 -9.76 -21.78 8.20
C ALA A 109 -9.91 -22.32 9.62
N TYR A 110 -10.72 -21.65 10.45
CA TYR A 110 -10.93 -22.04 11.83
C TYR A 110 -12.07 -23.04 11.99
N ASP A 111 -13.21 -22.82 11.32
CA ASP A 111 -14.36 -23.69 11.37
C ASP A 111 -14.79 -24.21 9.98
N SER A 112 -15.97 -24.85 9.88
CA SER A 112 -16.47 -25.44 8.63
C SER A 112 -16.90 -24.40 7.61
N ASP A 113 -17.43 -23.27 8.06
CA ASP A 113 -17.92 -22.20 7.20
C ASP A 113 -16.73 -21.42 6.64
N ASP A 114 -15.74 -21.13 7.49
CA ASP A 114 -14.45 -20.56 7.08
C ASP A 114 -13.72 -21.48 6.08
N LEU A 115 -13.84 -22.81 6.22
CA LEU A 115 -13.25 -23.76 5.27
C LEU A 115 -13.94 -23.69 3.90
N ALA A 116 -15.24 -23.46 3.84
CA ALA A 116 -15.95 -23.27 2.58
C ALA A 116 -15.42 -22.00 1.86
N VAL A 117 -15.30 -20.89 2.59
CA VAL A 117 -14.74 -19.65 2.04
C VAL A 117 -13.29 -19.83 1.57
N LEU A 118 -12.47 -20.54 2.33
CA LEU A 118 -11.09 -20.83 1.94
C LEU A 118 -11.03 -21.68 0.65
N THR A 119 -11.97 -22.60 0.48
CA THR A 119 -12.07 -23.44 -0.72
C THR A 119 -12.45 -22.60 -1.95
N GLU A 120 -13.40 -21.68 -1.84
CA GLU A 120 -13.75 -20.74 -2.90
C GLU A 120 -12.57 -19.81 -3.24
N THR A 121 -11.89 -19.29 -2.22
CA THR A 121 -10.69 -18.48 -2.38
C THR A 121 -9.61 -19.23 -3.16
N ARG A 122 -9.40 -20.52 -2.91
CA ARG A 122 -8.47 -21.35 -3.66
C ARG A 122 -8.84 -21.43 -5.14
N VAL A 123 -10.11 -21.68 -5.45
CA VAL A 123 -10.59 -21.76 -6.85
C VAL A 123 -10.32 -20.45 -7.59
N LEU A 124 -10.58 -19.30 -6.93
CA LEU A 124 -10.27 -18.01 -7.50
C LEU A 124 -8.77 -17.83 -7.76
N GLN A 125 -7.93 -18.10 -6.76
CA GLN A 125 -6.49 -17.94 -6.86
C GLN A 125 -5.90 -18.86 -7.96
N GLU A 126 -6.34 -20.10 -8.04
CA GLU A 126 -5.96 -21.03 -9.12
C GLU A 126 -6.38 -20.52 -10.50
N SER A 127 -7.53 -19.82 -10.62
CA SER A 127 -7.98 -19.21 -11.88
C SER A 127 -7.06 -18.08 -12.37
N PHE A 128 -6.23 -17.53 -11.50
CA PHE A 128 -5.20 -16.56 -11.82
C PHE A 128 -3.85 -17.22 -12.21
N GLY A 129 -3.80 -18.56 -12.26
CA GLY A 129 -2.62 -19.30 -12.69
C GLY A 129 -1.55 -19.44 -11.60
N VAL A 130 -1.91 -19.26 -10.33
CA VAL A 130 -0.97 -19.46 -9.21
C VAL A 130 -1.06 -20.86 -8.63
N HIS A 131 0.07 -21.35 -8.14
CA HIS A 131 0.15 -22.62 -7.44
C HIS A 131 0.15 -22.42 -5.93
N LEU A 132 -0.81 -23.04 -5.26
CA LEU A 132 -0.96 -23.05 -3.82
C LEU A 132 -0.74 -24.46 -3.28
N GLN A 133 -0.18 -24.55 -2.10
CA GLN A 133 -0.09 -25.82 -1.38
C GLN A 133 -1.26 -25.94 -0.41
N GLN A 134 -2.11 -26.93 -0.63
CA GLN A 134 -3.17 -27.25 0.33
C GLN A 134 -2.57 -28.01 1.49
N LEU A 135 -2.86 -27.55 2.70
CA LEU A 135 -2.36 -28.16 3.94
C LEU A 135 -3.53 -28.66 4.78
N THR A 136 -3.40 -29.87 5.29
CA THR A 136 -4.27 -30.41 6.35
C THR A 136 -4.02 -29.65 7.66
N ALA A 137 -4.94 -29.80 8.62
CA ALA A 137 -4.79 -29.25 9.97
C ALA A 137 -3.44 -29.62 10.63
N ARG A 138 -2.98 -30.85 10.42
CA ARG A 138 -1.69 -31.34 10.94
C ARG A 138 -0.52 -30.64 10.28
N GLU A 139 -0.55 -30.48 8.96
CA GLU A 139 0.50 -29.80 8.20
C GLU A 139 0.55 -28.31 8.50
N CYS A 140 -0.62 -27.64 8.69
CA CYS A 140 -0.66 -26.27 9.16
C CYS A 140 0.07 -26.08 10.49
N ARG A 141 -0.20 -26.96 11.47
CA ARG A 141 0.47 -26.91 12.78
C ARG A 141 1.94 -27.34 12.71
N ALA A 142 2.32 -28.20 11.78
CA ALA A 142 3.73 -28.49 11.55
C ALA A 142 4.47 -27.29 10.96
N ALA A 143 3.80 -26.51 10.10
CA ALA A 143 4.33 -25.30 9.51
C ALA A 143 4.36 -24.12 10.49
N GLU A 144 3.35 -23.98 11.35
CA GLU A 144 3.20 -22.95 12.39
C GLU A 144 2.72 -23.61 13.70
N PRO A 145 3.63 -24.02 14.60
CA PRO A 145 3.29 -24.78 15.79
C PRO A 145 2.40 -24.05 16.80
N MET A 146 2.36 -22.73 16.75
CA MET A 146 1.58 -21.88 17.65
C MET A 146 0.13 -21.65 17.19
N LEU A 147 -0.28 -22.23 16.06
CA LEU A 147 -1.68 -22.23 15.64
C LEU A 147 -2.58 -23.00 16.59
N ASP A 148 -3.80 -22.49 16.78
CA ASP A 148 -4.82 -23.17 17.57
C ASP A 148 -5.13 -24.56 17.00
N PRO A 149 -5.30 -25.58 17.86
CA PRO A 149 -5.65 -26.95 17.43
C PRO A 149 -6.94 -27.07 16.62
N SER A 150 -7.84 -26.10 16.70
CA SER A 150 -9.11 -26.05 15.96
C SER A 150 -8.96 -25.68 14.49
N VAL A 151 -7.79 -25.15 14.06
CA VAL A 151 -7.51 -24.88 12.64
C VAL A 151 -7.70 -26.17 11.83
N ARG A 152 -8.54 -26.09 10.80
CA ARG A 152 -8.99 -27.25 10.01
C ARG A 152 -8.17 -27.54 8.78
N ALA A 153 -7.77 -26.48 8.09
CA ALA A 153 -6.99 -26.58 6.85
C ALA A 153 -6.31 -25.25 6.55
N GLY A 154 -5.41 -25.24 5.58
CA GLY A 154 -4.75 -24.03 5.10
C GLY A 154 -4.37 -24.08 3.64
N LEU A 155 -4.08 -22.88 3.11
CA LEU A 155 -3.47 -22.65 1.80
C LEU A 155 -2.16 -21.92 2.02
N LEU A 156 -1.06 -22.50 1.61
CA LEU A 156 0.25 -21.88 1.65
C LEU A 156 0.59 -21.28 0.28
N ALA A 157 0.85 -19.98 0.26
CA ALA A 157 1.40 -19.23 -0.88
C ALA A 157 2.90 -19.00 -0.61
N PRO A 158 3.80 -19.87 -1.09
CA PRO A 158 5.21 -19.84 -0.71
C PRO A 158 5.98 -18.65 -1.32
N ALA A 159 5.48 -18.06 -2.41
CA ALA A 159 6.09 -16.91 -3.06
C ALA A 159 5.80 -15.58 -2.36
N ASP A 160 4.76 -15.51 -1.54
CA ASP A 160 4.42 -14.33 -0.77
C ASP A 160 5.52 -13.98 0.26
N GLY A 161 5.53 -12.72 0.70
CA GLY A 161 6.51 -12.24 1.66
C GLY A 161 5.98 -11.13 2.55
N SER A 162 6.89 -10.49 3.25
CA SER A 162 6.63 -9.29 4.03
C SER A 162 7.85 -8.39 4.11
N VAL A 163 7.65 -7.13 4.44
CA VAL A 163 8.69 -6.14 4.71
C VAL A 163 8.26 -5.31 5.91
N ASP A 164 9.18 -4.71 6.66
CA ASP A 164 8.79 -3.72 7.66
C ASP A 164 8.62 -2.34 7.01
N PRO A 165 7.39 -1.81 6.90
CA PRO A 165 7.15 -0.53 6.22
C PRO A 165 7.84 0.66 6.89
N ARG A 166 8.08 0.61 8.20
CA ARG A 166 8.77 1.66 8.95
C ARG A 166 10.26 1.66 8.62
N LEU A 167 10.88 0.49 8.61
CA LEU A 167 12.28 0.33 8.19
C LEU A 167 12.46 0.65 6.70
N LEU A 168 11.57 0.15 5.86
CA LEU A 168 11.57 0.43 4.41
C LEU A 168 11.50 1.93 4.13
N ALA A 169 10.58 2.66 4.78
CA ALA A 169 10.44 4.10 4.59
C ALA A 169 11.68 4.86 5.05
N ALA A 170 12.28 4.48 6.18
CA ALA A 170 13.52 5.08 6.66
C ALA A 170 14.69 4.85 5.69
N ALA A 171 14.83 3.63 5.16
CA ALA A 171 15.84 3.30 4.16
C ALA A 171 15.61 4.07 2.85
N LEU A 172 14.37 4.14 2.36
CA LEU A 172 14.02 4.88 1.15
C LEU A 172 14.30 6.38 1.27
N LEU A 173 13.94 6.99 2.40
CA LEU A 173 14.24 8.40 2.66
C LEU A 173 15.76 8.65 2.62
N ARG A 174 16.51 7.81 3.31
CA ARG A 174 17.97 7.90 3.32
C ARG A 174 18.57 7.72 1.93
N ALA A 175 18.07 6.75 1.16
CA ALA A 175 18.54 6.50 -0.21
C ALA A 175 18.21 7.66 -1.16
N ALA A 176 17.02 8.24 -1.04
CA ALA A 176 16.63 9.40 -1.85
C ALA A 176 17.53 10.61 -1.56
N GLU A 177 17.80 10.91 -0.28
CA GLU A 177 18.72 11.99 0.12
C GLU A 177 20.16 11.74 -0.38
N GLN A 178 20.67 10.52 -0.26
CA GLN A 178 22.00 10.15 -0.75
C GLN A 178 22.12 10.23 -2.28
N ALA A 179 21.03 9.94 -3.00
CA ALA A 179 20.96 10.11 -4.44
C ALA A 179 20.79 11.58 -4.88
N GLY A 180 20.67 12.53 -3.95
CA GLY A 180 20.59 13.96 -4.19
C GLY A 180 19.18 14.55 -4.21
N ALA A 181 18.17 13.80 -3.81
CA ALA A 181 16.83 14.38 -3.61
C ALA A 181 16.84 15.36 -2.42
N HIS A 182 16.21 16.52 -2.61
CA HIS A 182 16.07 17.52 -1.58
C HIS A 182 14.73 17.38 -0.86
N LEU A 183 14.79 17.11 0.45
CA LEU A 183 13.60 17.01 1.29
C LEU A 183 13.14 18.37 1.78
N VAL A 184 11.89 18.71 1.50
CA VAL A 184 11.18 19.88 2.04
C VAL A 184 10.11 19.42 3.02
N ARG A 185 10.31 19.70 4.31
CA ARG A 185 9.40 19.29 5.38
C ARG A 185 8.19 20.24 5.51
N GLN A 186 7.45 20.35 4.40
CA GLN A 186 6.26 21.17 4.33
C GLN A 186 5.17 20.46 3.53
N SER A 187 3.91 20.80 3.82
CA SER A 187 2.77 20.37 3.01
C SER A 187 2.71 21.15 1.71
N VAL A 188 2.33 20.49 0.63
CA VAL A 188 1.90 21.13 -0.60
C VAL A 188 0.42 21.49 -0.48
N THR A 189 0.08 22.75 -0.69
CA THR A 189 -1.27 23.28 -0.61
C THR A 189 -1.95 23.37 -1.97
N GLU A 190 -1.17 23.57 -3.05
CA GLU A 190 -1.68 23.79 -4.40
C GLU A 190 -0.73 23.23 -5.46
N ILE A 191 -1.29 22.57 -6.48
CA ILE A 191 -0.63 22.30 -7.76
C ILE A 191 -0.82 23.55 -8.64
N ARG A 192 0.26 24.18 -9.00
CA ARG A 192 0.23 25.35 -9.88
C ARG A 192 0.22 24.93 -11.34
N SER A 193 -0.44 25.74 -12.15
CA SER A 193 -0.42 25.55 -13.60
C SER A 193 -0.31 26.90 -14.34
N ALA A 194 0.45 26.90 -15.41
CA ALA A 194 0.57 28.04 -16.34
C ALA A 194 0.52 27.51 -17.78
N ALA A 195 -0.07 28.30 -18.68
CA ALA A 195 -0.21 27.95 -20.10
C ALA A 195 -0.76 26.53 -20.35
N GLY A 196 -1.71 26.06 -19.51
CA GLY A 196 -2.33 24.73 -19.65
C GLY A 196 -1.46 23.56 -19.22
N ARG A 197 -0.41 23.80 -18.44
CA ARG A 197 0.53 22.80 -17.94
C ARG A 197 0.76 22.98 -16.44
N ALA A 198 0.89 21.90 -15.69
CA ALA A 198 1.42 21.94 -14.34
C ALA A 198 2.90 22.37 -14.39
N ASP A 199 3.25 23.40 -13.63
CA ASP A 199 4.58 24.03 -13.66
C ASP A 199 5.23 24.21 -12.28
N GLY A 200 4.57 23.78 -11.20
CA GLY A 200 5.10 23.89 -9.86
C GLY A 200 4.08 23.55 -8.78
N VAL A 201 4.52 23.72 -7.55
CA VAL A 201 3.69 23.55 -6.35
C VAL A 201 3.84 24.76 -5.42
N ARG A 202 2.78 25.06 -4.67
CA ARG A 202 2.82 26.01 -3.55
C ARG A 202 2.94 25.23 -2.25
N LEU A 203 3.84 25.63 -1.39
CA LEU A 203 4.05 25.08 -0.06
C LEU A 203 3.18 25.80 0.99
N ALA A 204 3.16 25.28 2.20
CA ALA A 204 2.37 25.83 3.30
C ALA A 204 2.82 27.23 3.78
N ASP A 205 4.07 27.62 3.50
CA ASP A 205 4.62 28.95 3.78
C ASP A 205 4.47 29.94 2.61
N ASP A 206 3.62 29.60 1.62
CA ASP A 206 3.39 30.34 0.38
C ASP A 206 4.56 30.34 -0.61
N SER A 207 5.69 29.75 -0.28
CA SER A 207 6.79 29.60 -1.23
C SER A 207 6.40 28.67 -2.39
N VAL A 208 7.06 28.84 -3.53
CA VAL A 208 6.76 28.10 -4.75
C VAL A 208 8.00 27.34 -5.21
N VAL A 209 7.81 26.07 -5.54
CA VAL A 209 8.82 25.25 -6.21
C VAL A 209 8.35 24.97 -7.63
N HIS A 210 9.08 25.47 -8.62
CA HIS A 210 8.81 25.19 -10.03
C HIS A 210 9.42 23.87 -10.46
N ALA A 211 8.72 23.10 -11.32
CA ALA A 211 9.25 21.87 -11.85
C ALA A 211 8.71 21.52 -13.23
N ARG A 212 9.50 20.76 -13.98
CA ARG A 212 9.05 20.14 -15.22
C ARG A 212 7.97 19.09 -15.01
N TRP A 213 8.10 18.31 -13.95
CA TRP A 213 7.21 17.22 -13.59
C TRP A 213 6.76 17.35 -12.13
N ILE A 214 5.49 17.10 -11.87
CA ILE A 214 4.92 17.01 -10.53
C ILE A 214 4.34 15.61 -10.39
N VAL A 215 4.84 14.84 -9.42
CA VAL A 215 4.31 13.53 -9.08
C VAL A 215 3.44 13.64 -7.85
N LEU A 216 2.14 13.38 -8.02
CA LEU A 216 1.17 13.44 -6.92
C LEU A 216 1.05 12.06 -6.24
N ALA A 217 1.74 11.92 -5.11
CA ALA A 217 1.83 10.71 -4.28
C ALA A 217 1.33 10.94 -2.83
N ALA A 218 0.40 11.91 -2.63
CA ALA A 218 -0.06 12.35 -1.32
C ALA A 218 -1.11 11.43 -0.66
N GLY A 219 -1.20 10.16 -1.10
CA GLY A 219 -2.10 9.17 -0.55
C GLY A 219 -3.57 9.65 -0.63
N TRP A 220 -4.34 9.50 0.45
CA TRP A 220 -5.75 9.89 0.48
C TRP A 220 -5.97 11.40 0.31
N GLN A 221 -4.96 12.22 0.61
CA GLN A 221 -5.02 13.68 0.46
C GLN A 221 -4.88 14.13 -1.00
N SER A 222 -4.52 13.25 -1.93
CA SER A 222 -4.31 13.58 -3.34
C SER A 222 -5.52 14.25 -4.00
N ALA A 223 -6.75 13.92 -3.58
CA ALA A 223 -7.97 14.53 -4.10
C ALA A 223 -8.25 15.94 -3.53
N ALA A 224 -7.62 16.30 -2.42
CA ALA A 224 -7.88 17.53 -1.68
C ALA A 224 -6.89 18.67 -1.98
N ILE A 225 -5.80 18.40 -2.71
CA ILE A 225 -4.82 19.43 -3.07
C ILE A 225 -5.45 20.39 -4.07
N ALA A 226 -5.36 21.70 -3.76
CA ALA A 226 -5.91 22.74 -4.62
C ALA A 226 -5.19 22.85 -5.98
N GLY A 227 -5.79 23.58 -6.93
CA GLY A 227 -5.20 23.88 -8.24
C GLY A 227 -5.37 22.78 -9.30
N LEU A 228 -5.96 21.63 -8.94
CA LEU A 228 -6.32 20.62 -9.95
C LEU A 228 -7.57 21.08 -10.72
N PRO A 229 -7.56 21.06 -12.06
CA PRO A 229 -8.75 21.36 -12.86
C PRO A 229 -9.92 20.41 -12.53
N THR A 230 -11.14 20.91 -12.68
CA THR A 230 -12.35 20.14 -12.44
C THR A 230 -12.33 18.83 -13.25
N GLY A 231 -12.52 17.70 -12.59
CA GLY A 231 -12.56 16.38 -13.20
C GLY A 231 -11.20 15.69 -13.38
N ILE A 232 -10.07 16.33 -13.02
CA ILE A 232 -8.74 15.69 -13.05
C ILE A 232 -8.39 15.05 -11.70
N ALA A 233 -8.92 15.56 -10.59
CA ALA A 233 -8.64 15.03 -9.27
C ALA A 233 -8.97 13.53 -9.21
N PRO A 234 -8.01 12.67 -8.76
CA PRO A 234 -8.25 11.24 -8.65
C PRO A 234 -9.30 10.97 -7.56
N PRO A 235 -10.26 10.05 -7.78
CA PRO A 235 -11.33 9.78 -6.81
C PRO A 235 -10.81 8.92 -5.65
N VAL A 236 -9.89 9.48 -4.88
CA VAL A 236 -9.27 8.81 -3.73
C VAL A 236 -9.97 9.23 -2.45
N ARG A 237 -10.34 8.25 -1.62
CA ARG A 237 -10.96 8.44 -0.32
C ARG A 237 -10.15 7.77 0.80
N PRO A 238 -10.22 8.28 2.04
CA PRO A 238 -9.57 7.61 3.16
C PRO A 238 -10.39 6.38 3.60
N VAL A 239 -9.70 5.25 3.78
CA VAL A 239 -10.25 4.02 4.38
C VAL A 239 -9.41 3.68 5.59
N LYS A 240 -9.98 3.88 6.78
CA LYS A 240 -9.30 3.67 8.05
C LYS A 240 -9.03 2.19 8.30
N GLY A 241 -7.89 1.89 8.90
CA GLY A 241 -7.54 0.59 9.42
C GLY A 241 -6.76 0.71 10.71
N GLN A 242 -7.23 0.03 11.75
CA GLN A 242 -6.54 -0.07 13.02
C GLN A 242 -5.62 -1.29 13.01
N ILE A 243 -4.45 -1.15 13.61
CA ILE A 243 -3.40 -2.18 13.68
C ILE A 243 -2.82 -2.19 15.08
N ILE A 244 -2.52 -3.39 15.57
CA ILE A 244 -1.87 -3.63 16.85
C ILE A 244 -0.48 -4.19 16.59
N ARG A 245 0.52 -3.70 17.29
CA ARG A 245 1.87 -4.25 17.33
C ARG A 245 2.10 -4.89 18.68
N LEU A 246 2.37 -6.17 18.67
CA LEU A 246 2.69 -6.96 19.85
C LEU A 246 4.17 -7.25 19.86
N ARG A 247 4.76 -7.43 21.04
CA ARG A 247 6.18 -7.77 21.19
C ARG A 247 6.35 -8.90 22.18
N THR A 248 7.25 -9.83 21.88
CA THR A 248 7.65 -10.85 22.84
C THR A 248 8.41 -10.22 24.01
N THR A 249 8.09 -10.63 25.22
CA THR A 249 8.84 -10.31 26.44
C THR A 249 9.85 -11.40 26.80
N ALA A 250 9.86 -12.53 26.03
CA ALA A 250 10.78 -13.62 26.25
C ALA A 250 12.23 -13.18 26.11
N THR A 251 13.10 -13.77 26.91
CA THR A 251 14.54 -13.61 26.78
C THR A 251 14.99 -14.08 25.40
N THR A 252 15.90 -13.33 24.83
CA THR A 252 16.54 -13.68 23.56
C THR A 252 17.17 -15.08 23.62
N ASP A 253 17.17 -15.79 22.48
CA ASP A 253 17.91 -17.03 22.32
C ASP A 253 19.43 -16.82 22.49
N ALA A 254 20.23 -17.88 22.32
CA ALA A 254 21.69 -17.83 22.47
C ALA A 254 22.36 -16.83 21.50
N ASP A 255 21.70 -16.50 20.40
CA ASP A 255 22.16 -15.55 19.37
C ASP A 255 21.65 -14.12 19.60
N GLY A 256 20.90 -13.86 20.69
CA GLY A 256 20.36 -12.57 21.05
C GLY A 256 19.08 -12.19 20.29
N VAL A 257 18.45 -13.14 19.58
CA VAL A 257 17.20 -12.91 18.83
C VAL A 257 16.02 -13.33 19.69
N PRO A 258 14.98 -12.48 19.86
CA PRO A 258 13.76 -12.90 20.53
C PRO A 258 13.06 -14.00 19.72
N PRO A 259 12.60 -15.10 20.35
CA PRO A 259 11.88 -16.13 19.64
C PRO A 259 10.58 -15.54 19.04
N GLY A 260 10.44 -15.57 17.73
CA GLY A 260 9.22 -15.17 17.04
C GLY A 260 8.09 -16.17 17.30
N LEU A 261 6.87 -15.68 17.59
CA LEU A 261 5.71 -16.53 17.80
C LEU A 261 5.30 -17.27 16.52
N LEU A 262 5.51 -16.67 15.37
CA LEU A 262 5.24 -17.19 14.03
C LEU A 262 6.46 -17.08 13.12
N GLN A 263 6.58 -17.99 12.17
CA GLN A 263 7.66 -17.99 11.18
C GLN A 263 7.27 -17.25 9.90
N ARG A 264 6.00 -17.24 9.54
CA ARG A 264 5.47 -16.60 8.32
C ARG A 264 4.20 -15.81 8.61
N THR A 265 3.76 -15.04 7.64
CA THR A 265 2.45 -14.37 7.72
C THR A 265 1.35 -15.42 7.82
N VAL A 266 0.51 -15.31 8.84
CA VAL A 266 -0.72 -16.09 8.98
C VAL A 266 -1.89 -15.17 8.68
N ARG A 267 -2.77 -15.59 7.77
CA ARG A 267 -4.07 -14.96 7.52
C ARG A 267 -5.16 -15.94 7.88
N GLY A 268 -6.20 -15.49 8.54
CA GLY A 268 -7.32 -16.35 8.88
C GLY A 268 -8.64 -15.68 8.60
N ILE A 269 -9.62 -16.53 8.34
CA ILE A 269 -11.02 -16.17 8.45
C ILE A 269 -11.49 -16.81 9.75
N VAL A 270 -12.05 -15.99 10.64
CA VAL A 270 -12.56 -16.43 11.94
C VAL A 270 -14.00 -15.98 12.03
N ARG A 271 -14.94 -16.92 11.87
CA ARG A 271 -16.39 -16.64 11.90
C ARG A 271 -16.77 -15.50 10.94
N GLY A 272 -16.23 -15.55 9.73
CA GLY A 272 -16.46 -14.56 8.68
C GLY A 272 -15.65 -13.26 8.79
N SER A 273 -14.87 -13.05 9.86
CA SER A 273 -13.96 -11.91 10.01
C SER A 273 -12.56 -12.24 9.54
N SER A 274 -11.95 -11.37 8.74
CA SER A 274 -10.56 -11.54 8.27
C SER A 274 -9.59 -10.90 9.26
N VAL A 275 -8.57 -11.66 9.66
CA VAL A 275 -7.46 -11.19 10.49
C VAL A 275 -6.13 -11.69 9.92
N TYR A 276 -5.06 -10.93 10.11
CA TYR A 276 -3.71 -11.35 9.77
C TYR A 276 -2.72 -11.07 10.91
N LEU A 277 -1.69 -11.92 10.97
CA LEU A 277 -0.58 -11.81 11.91
C LEU A 277 0.72 -11.85 11.10
N VAL A 278 1.51 -10.79 11.17
CA VAL A 278 2.74 -10.62 10.38
C VAL A 278 3.94 -10.54 11.33
N PRO A 279 4.75 -11.60 11.41
CA PRO A 279 5.92 -11.62 12.28
C PRO A 279 7.08 -10.79 11.71
N ARG A 280 7.91 -10.27 12.60
CA ARG A 280 9.16 -9.56 12.32
C ARG A 280 10.36 -10.31 12.91
N ASP A 281 11.53 -10.14 12.32
CA ASP A 281 12.77 -10.71 12.87
C ASP A 281 13.13 -10.12 14.25
N SER A 282 12.62 -8.93 14.55
CA SER A 282 12.76 -8.28 15.87
C SER A 282 11.94 -8.93 16.99
N GLY A 283 11.14 -9.98 16.69
CA GLY A 283 10.18 -10.56 17.63
C GLY A 283 8.86 -9.77 17.75
N GLU A 284 8.70 -8.69 16.99
CA GLU A 284 7.40 -8.00 16.89
C GLU A 284 6.42 -8.82 16.04
N LEU A 285 5.15 -8.79 16.42
CA LEU A 285 4.04 -9.38 15.69
C LEU A 285 2.99 -8.31 15.38
N VAL A 286 2.74 -8.07 14.10
CA VAL A 286 1.73 -7.08 13.68
C VAL A 286 0.40 -7.79 13.46
N VAL A 287 -0.64 -7.35 14.16
CA VAL A 287 -2.01 -7.85 14.05
C VAL A 287 -2.90 -6.82 13.36
N GLY A 288 -3.60 -7.20 12.32
CA GLY A 288 -4.47 -6.29 11.59
C GLY A 288 -5.56 -7.00 10.79
N ALA A 289 -6.43 -6.25 10.18
CA ALA A 289 -6.70 -4.85 10.40
C ALA A 289 -8.19 -4.59 10.23
N THR A 290 -8.69 -3.58 10.93
CA THR A 290 -10.05 -3.10 10.65
C THR A 290 -10.14 -2.46 9.27
N GLN A 291 -11.36 -2.31 8.76
CA GLN A 291 -11.65 -1.55 7.56
C GLN A 291 -12.91 -0.72 7.79
N GLU A 292 -12.74 0.61 7.84
CA GLU A 292 -13.76 1.54 8.28
C GLU A 292 -13.81 2.74 7.33
N GLU A 293 -15.00 3.10 6.85
CA GLU A 293 -15.21 4.28 6.00
C GLU A 293 -15.78 5.44 6.84
N LEU A 294 -14.93 6.05 7.66
CA LEU A 294 -15.27 7.12 8.61
C LEU A 294 -14.61 8.47 8.25
N GLY A 295 -14.36 8.69 6.95
CA GLY A 295 -13.64 9.89 6.50
C GLY A 295 -12.21 9.93 7.04
N ALA A 296 -11.74 11.10 7.44
CA ALA A 296 -10.37 11.32 7.92
C ALA A 296 -10.18 11.00 9.41
N ASP A 297 -11.12 10.27 10.06
CA ASP A 297 -10.98 9.89 11.45
C ASP A 297 -9.83 8.87 11.63
N MET A 298 -8.92 9.16 12.57
CA MET A 298 -7.80 8.30 12.95
C MET A 298 -7.90 7.80 14.39
N THR A 299 -9.07 7.92 15.01
CA THR A 299 -9.26 7.47 16.39
C THR A 299 -9.14 5.96 16.49
N VAL A 300 -8.28 5.48 17.38
CA VAL A 300 -8.24 4.06 17.76
C VAL A 300 -9.40 3.81 18.71
N THR A 301 -10.23 2.82 18.41
CA THR A 301 -11.42 2.50 19.20
C THR A 301 -11.25 1.20 19.99
N ALA A 302 -11.86 1.13 21.18
CA ALA A 302 -11.87 -0.08 21.99
C ALA A 302 -12.49 -1.27 21.23
N GLY A 303 -13.53 -1.02 20.42
CA GLY A 303 -14.18 -2.04 19.60
C GLY A 303 -13.24 -2.64 18.57
N GLY A 304 -12.55 -1.81 17.78
CA GLY A 304 -11.58 -2.28 16.77
C GLY A 304 -10.42 -3.05 17.40
N VAL A 305 -9.88 -2.57 18.50
CA VAL A 305 -8.81 -3.28 19.25
C VAL A 305 -9.31 -4.64 19.76
N TRP A 306 -10.51 -4.67 20.33
CA TRP A 306 -11.11 -5.90 20.83
C TRP A 306 -11.33 -6.94 19.72
N GLU A 307 -11.88 -6.54 18.58
CA GLU A 307 -12.11 -7.43 17.45
C GLU A 307 -10.81 -8.06 16.96
N LEU A 308 -9.77 -7.25 16.75
CA LEU A 308 -8.48 -7.74 16.30
C LEU A 308 -7.83 -8.71 17.28
N LEU A 309 -7.83 -8.41 18.59
CA LEU A 309 -7.27 -9.29 19.61
C LEU A 309 -8.07 -10.57 19.75
N ARG A 310 -9.41 -10.51 19.71
CA ARG A 310 -10.29 -11.66 19.76
C ARG A 310 -9.98 -12.64 18.63
N ASP A 311 -9.95 -12.15 17.39
CA ASP A 311 -9.80 -13.00 16.22
C ASP A 311 -8.36 -13.52 16.06
N ALA A 312 -7.36 -12.70 16.34
CA ALA A 312 -5.97 -13.13 16.37
C ALA A 312 -5.71 -14.19 17.45
N ARG A 313 -6.26 -14.02 18.66
CA ARG A 313 -6.18 -15.02 19.73
C ARG A 313 -6.83 -16.34 19.36
N THR A 314 -7.91 -16.29 18.60
CA THR A 314 -8.60 -17.49 18.13
C THR A 314 -7.68 -18.32 17.21
N LEU A 315 -6.87 -17.69 16.39
CA LEU A 315 -5.91 -18.38 15.51
C LEU A 315 -4.61 -18.76 16.23
N VAL A 316 -4.12 -17.90 17.11
CA VAL A 316 -2.82 -18.02 17.78
C VAL A 316 -2.99 -17.64 19.25
N PRO A 317 -3.40 -18.60 20.13
CA PRO A 317 -3.70 -18.30 21.54
C PRO A 317 -2.55 -17.65 22.31
N GLY A 318 -1.31 -17.95 21.95
CA GLY A 318 -0.11 -17.42 22.60
C GLY A 318 0.09 -15.90 22.50
N ILE A 319 -0.69 -15.20 21.68
CA ILE A 319 -0.59 -13.71 21.61
C ILE A 319 -0.97 -13.02 22.92
N THR A 320 -1.71 -13.70 23.80
CA THR A 320 -2.11 -13.13 25.10
C THR A 320 -0.95 -12.89 26.07
N GLU A 321 0.20 -13.52 25.81
CA GLU A 321 1.41 -13.37 26.62
C GLU A 321 2.35 -12.28 26.07
N LEU A 322 1.98 -11.63 24.95
CA LEU A 322 2.79 -10.59 24.34
C LEU A 322 2.45 -9.21 24.90
N GLU A 323 3.46 -8.35 24.99
CA GLU A 323 3.31 -6.93 25.29
C GLU A 323 2.59 -6.21 24.14
N ILE A 324 1.66 -5.30 24.45
CA ILE A 324 1.15 -4.34 23.46
C ILE A 324 2.19 -3.22 23.32
N ALA A 325 2.95 -3.26 22.24
CA ALA A 325 4.01 -2.28 21.97
C ALA A 325 3.47 -1.00 21.33
N ASP A 326 2.44 -1.10 20.48
CA ASP A 326 1.87 0.06 19.77
C ASP A 326 0.46 -0.27 19.24
N ILE A 327 -0.42 0.72 19.18
CA ILE A 327 -1.72 0.64 18.52
C ILE A 327 -1.90 1.89 17.68
N VAL A 328 -2.09 1.72 16.38
CA VAL A 328 -2.21 2.84 15.45
C VAL A 328 -3.39 2.66 14.51
N ALA A 329 -3.92 3.78 14.03
CA ALA A 329 -4.82 3.81 12.88
C ALA A 329 -4.13 4.49 11.70
N GLY A 330 -4.44 4.04 10.49
CA GLY A 330 -3.94 4.63 9.25
C GLY A 330 -5.06 4.76 8.21
N LEU A 331 -4.91 5.71 7.31
CA LEU A 331 -5.89 6.01 6.26
C LEU A 331 -5.36 5.51 4.91
N ARG A 332 -5.85 4.36 4.47
CA ARG A 332 -5.52 3.80 3.15
C ARG A 332 -6.12 4.68 2.07
N PRO A 333 -5.38 5.01 0.99
CA PRO A 333 -5.92 5.75 -0.15
C PRO A 333 -6.77 4.84 -1.04
N GLY A 334 -8.05 4.71 -0.77
CA GLY A 334 -8.98 3.87 -1.52
C GLY A 334 -9.50 4.57 -2.77
N THR A 335 -9.58 3.85 -3.87
CA THR A 335 -10.28 4.23 -5.12
C THR A 335 -11.58 3.45 -5.24
N PRO A 336 -12.51 3.81 -6.14
CA PRO A 336 -13.76 3.07 -6.32
C PRO A 336 -13.58 1.60 -6.69
N ASP A 337 -12.53 1.28 -7.44
CA ASP A 337 -12.20 -0.07 -7.92
C ASP A 337 -11.01 -0.72 -7.20
N ASN A 338 -10.54 -0.12 -6.10
CA ASN A 338 -9.36 -0.53 -5.33
C ASN A 338 -8.02 -0.50 -6.10
N ALA A 339 -8.03 -0.19 -7.39
CA ALA A 339 -6.82 -0.12 -8.21
C ALA A 339 -6.12 1.23 -8.04
N PRO A 340 -4.77 1.28 -8.09
CA PRO A 340 -4.04 2.53 -8.00
C PRO A 340 -4.32 3.44 -9.19
N VAL A 341 -4.05 4.72 -9.03
CA VAL A 341 -4.01 5.70 -10.12
C VAL A 341 -2.55 6.00 -10.41
N ILE A 342 -2.05 5.53 -11.55
CA ILE A 342 -0.66 5.64 -11.95
C ILE A 342 -0.57 6.21 -13.37
N GLY A 343 0.33 7.17 -13.59
CA GLY A 343 0.66 7.70 -14.90
C GLY A 343 0.22 9.15 -15.13
N PRO A 344 0.45 9.66 -16.35
CA PRO A 344 0.08 11.03 -16.72
C PRO A 344 -1.45 11.19 -16.76
N CYS A 345 -1.88 12.44 -16.68
CA CYS A 345 -3.26 12.85 -16.84
C CYS A 345 -3.40 13.91 -17.94
N GLU A 346 -4.62 14.44 -18.11
CA GLU A 346 -4.91 15.48 -19.11
C GLU A 346 -4.20 16.81 -18.85
N LEU A 347 -3.70 17.07 -17.63
CA LEU A 347 -2.87 18.21 -17.30
C LEU A 347 -1.39 17.85 -17.55
N PRO A 348 -0.78 18.30 -18.66
CA PRO A 348 0.62 18.01 -18.94
C PRO A 348 1.51 18.46 -17.78
N GLY A 349 2.54 17.69 -17.46
CA GLY A 349 3.42 17.96 -16.32
C GLY A 349 2.99 17.35 -15.00
N LEU A 350 1.74 16.89 -14.89
CA LEU A 350 1.25 16.17 -13.70
C LEU A 350 1.22 14.66 -13.95
N VAL A 351 1.72 13.90 -12.98
CA VAL A 351 1.75 12.43 -12.97
C VAL A 351 1.15 11.94 -11.66
N PHE A 352 0.20 11.03 -11.74
CA PHE A 352 -0.36 10.39 -10.55
C PHE A 352 0.46 9.17 -10.14
N ALA A 353 0.63 9.01 -8.83
CA ALA A 353 1.15 7.81 -8.18
C ALA A 353 0.44 7.65 -6.82
N THR A 354 -0.87 7.42 -6.84
CA THR A 354 -1.73 7.44 -5.65
C THR A 354 -2.82 6.37 -5.72
N GLY A 355 -3.68 6.29 -4.69
CA GLY A 355 -4.83 5.38 -4.71
C GLY A 355 -4.47 3.90 -4.55
N HIS A 356 -3.29 3.56 -4.05
CA HIS A 356 -2.80 2.16 -3.94
C HIS A 356 -3.53 1.31 -2.89
N PHE A 357 -4.47 1.88 -2.16
CA PHE A 357 -5.30 1.23 -1.15
C PHE A 357 -4.47 0.36 -0.20
N ARG A 358 -4.79 -0.97 -0.09
CA ARG A 358 -4.06 -1.91 0.76
C ARG A 358 -2.71 -2.36 0.18
N ALA A 359 -2.52 -2.21 -1.13
CA ALA A 359 -1.37 -2.75 -1.84
C ALA A 359 -0.17 -1.77 -1.97
N GLY A 360 -0.20 -0.59 -1.29
CA GLY A 360 0.82 0.45 -1.49
C GLY A 360 2.25 -0.02 -1.21
N VAL A 361 2.47 -0.79 -0.17
CA VAL A 361 3.80 -1.34 0.13
C VAL A 361 4.22 -2.33 -0.94
N LEU A 362 3.35 -3.27 -1.30
CA LEU A 362 3.60 -4.25 -2.36
C LEU A 362 3.95 -3.59 -3.70
N LEU A 363 3.20 -2.55 -4.09
CA LEU A 363 3.32 -1.92 -5.41
C LEU A 363 4.42 -0.85 -5.50
N ALA A 364 5.16 -0.59 -4.41
CA ALA A 364 6.19 0.46 -4.38
C ALA A 364 7.28 0.27 -5.45
N PRO A 365 7.90 -0.90 -5.65
CA PRO A 365 8.92 -1.10 -6.67
C PRO A 365 8.42 -0.84 -8.09
N VAL A 366 7.33 -1.49 -8.49
CA VAL A 366 6.80 -1.36 -9.86
C VAL A 366 6.34 0.06 -10.15
N THR A 367 5.68 0.73 -9.20
CA THR A 367 5.25 2.13 -9.35
C THR A 367 6.46 3.05 -9.52
N ALA A 368 7.49 2.89 -8.68
CA ALA A 368 8.68 3.73 -8.74
C ALA A 368 9.43 3.58 -10.06
N ASP A 369 9.72 2.35 -10.47
CA ASP A 369 10.45 2.08 -11.70
C ASP A 369 9.72 2.65 -12.94
N THR A 370 8.41 2.42 -12.99
CA THR A 370 7.60 2.82 -14.15
C THR A 370 7.38 4.33 -14.20
N VAL A 371 7.13 4.98 -13.05
CA VAL A 371 7.02 6.45 -12.98
C VAL A 371 8.35 7.11 -13.33
N ALA A 372 9.48 6.65 -12.77
CA ALA A 372 10.78 7.20 -13.06
C ALA A 372 11.17 7.03 -14.55
N ALA A 373 10.83 5.89 -15.16
CA ALA A 373 11.02 5.69 -16.59
C ALA A 373 10.21 6.70 -17.44
N TYR A 374 8.97 6.97 -17.06
CA TYR A 374 8.14 8.00 -17.71
C TYR A 374 8.72 9.41 -17.55
N LEU A 375 9.13 9.78 -16.34
CA LEU A 375 9.72 11.10 -16.08
C LEU A 375 10.95 11.37 -16.96
N ARG A 376 11.72 10.34 -17.28
CA ARG A 376 12.91 10.42 -18.15
C ARG A 376 12.55 10.46 -19.64
N THR A 377 11.62 9.62 -20.10
CA THR A 377 11.34 9.41 -21.52
C THR A 377 10.17 10.22 -22.05
N GLY A 378 9.23 10.61 -21.20
CA GLY A 378 7.94 11.20 -21.57
C GLY A 378 6.97 10.22 -22.24
N THR A 379 7.32 8.92 -22.33
CA THR A 379 6.51 7.89 -22.97
C THR A 379 5.84 7.02 -21.91
N PRO A 380 4.48 7.00 -21.86
CA PRO A 380 3.76 6.17 -20.91
C PRO A 380 3.97 4.68 -21.19
N ASP A 381 4.11 3.89 -20.12
CA ASP A 381 4.11 2.44 -20.20
C ASP A 381 2.70 1.95 -20.63
N PRO A 382 2.58 1.09 -21.65
CA PRO A 382 1.30 0.50 -22.03
C PRO A 382 0.57 -0.23 -20.89
N GLY A 383 1.32 -0.80 -19.94
CA GLY A 383 0.79 -1.48 -18.75
C GLY A 383 0.04 -0.55 -17.79
N TRP A 384 0.14 0.77 -17.93
CA TRP A 384 -0.62 1.71 -17.10
C TRP A 384 -2.08 1.89 -17.51
N ARG A 385 -2.42 1.47 -18.71
CA ARG A 385 -3.76 1.72 -19.26
C ARG A 385 -4.91 1.32 -18.29
N PRO A 386 -4.87 0.17 -17.61
CA PRO A 386 -5.86 -0.18 -16.60
C PRO A 386 -5.85 0.73 -15.35
N PHE A 387 -4.73 1.42 -15.10
CA PHE A 387 -4.51 2.24 -13.90
C PHE A 387 -4.57 3.75 -14.19
N ALA A 388 -4.86 4.17 -15.42
CA ALA A 388 -4.98 5.57 -15.78
C ALA A 388 -6.17 6.23 -15.08
N ALA A 389 -6.03 7.51 -14.69
CA ALA A 389 -7.10 8.29 -14.06
C ALA A 389 -8.37 8.39 -14.94
N THR A 390 -8.21 8.36 -16.26
CA THR A 390 -9.29 8.45 -17.26
C THR A 390 -10.32 7.31 -17.16
N ARG A 391 -10.00 6.19 -16.50
CA ARG A 391 -10.95 5.09 -16.28
C ARG A 391 -12.15 5.46 -15.40
N PHE A 392 -12.06 6.55 -14.64
CA PHE A 392 -13.13 7.04 -13.79
C PHE A 392 -14.05 8.08 -14.47
N GLY A 393 -13.95 8.23 -15.79
CA GLY A 393 -14.83 9.13 -16.53
C GLY A 393 -14.60 10.61 -16.21
N VAL A 394 -13.41 11.11 -16.48
CA VAL A 394 -13.25 12.55 -16.65
C VAL A 394 -14.07 12.94 -17.86
N ARG A 395 -14.96 13.96 -17.74
CA ARG A 395 -15.80 14.46 -18.84
C ARG A 395 -14.93 14.98 -19.96
N GLY A 396 -14.59 14.13 -20.87
CA GLY A 396 -13.87 14.42 -22.09
C GLY A 396 -14.15 13.32 -23.10
N VAL A 397 -15.19 13.49 -23.92
CA VAL A 397 -15.53 12.71 -25.11
C VAL A 397 -15.64 11.18 -24.86
N SER A 398 -16.86 10.71 -24.65
CA SER A 398 -17.20 9.28 -24.78
C SER A 398 -16.75 8.79 -26.15
N PRO A 399 -16.03 7.65 -26.26
CA PRO A 399 -15.77 7.04 -27.56
C PRO A 399 -17.10 6.74 -28.22
N PRO A 400 -17.24 6.93 -29.53
CA PRO A 400 -18.49 6.68 -30.23
C PRO A 400 -18.87 5.19 -30.06
N GLY A 401 -20.02 4.92 -29.44
CA GLY A 401 -20.55 3.57 -29.21
C GLY A 401 -20.71 3.14 -27.74
N SER A 402 -20.38 3.95 -26.75
CA SER A 402 -20.66 3.62 -25.36
C SER A 402 -22.12 3.95 -25.03
N PRO A 403 -22.90 3.03 -24.40
CA PRO A 403 -24.25 3.34 -23.95
C PRO A 403 -24.22 4.46 -22.90
N GLY A 404 -25.09 5.46 -23.05
CA GLY A 404 -25.18 6.61 -22.13
C GLY A 404 -25.55 6.19 -20.71
N PRO A 405 -25.34 7.09 -19.71
CA PRO A 405 -25.55 6.80 -18.28
C PRO A 405 -26.97 6.29 -17.94
N GLU A 406 -27.99 6.67 -18.69
CA GLU A 406 -29.35 6.16 -18.51
C GLU A 406 -29.54 4.67 -18.81
N VAL A 407 -28.67 4.08 -19.67
CA VAL A 407 -28.76 2.64 -20.01
C VAL A 407 -28.02 1.82 -18.94
N ALA A 408 -26.96 2.37 -18.35
CA ALA A 408 -26.23 1.74 -17.25
C ALA A 408 -27.06 1.72 -15.95
N GLU A 409 -27.82 2.79 -15.65
CA GLU A 409 -28.73 2.83 -14.50
C GLU A 409 -29.91 1.84 -14.65
N ARG A 410 -30.46 1.67 -15.86
CA ARG A 410 -31.51 0.68 -16.11
C ARG A 410 -31.02 -0.76 -16.02
N ALA A 411 -29.77 -1.04 -16.42
CA ALA A 411 -29.16 -2.35 -16.27
C ALA A 411 -28.89 -2.70 -14.79
N ALA A 412 -28.41 -1.72 -14.01
CA ALA A 412 -28.18 -1.89 -12.57
C ALA A 412 -29.51 -2.04 -11.79
N ALA A 413 -30.55 -1.31 -12.15
CA ALA A 413 -31.87 -1.44 -11.53
C ALA A 413 -32.55 -2.77 -11.90
N GLY A 414 -32.31 -3.31 -13.10
CA GLY A 414 -32.82 -4.62 -13.53
C GLY A 414 -32.17 -5.78 -12.77
N MET A 415 -30.85 -5.70 -12.49
CA MET A 415 -30.14 -6.71 -11.70
C MET A 415 -30.58 -6.75 -10.23
N GLN A 416 -30.85 -5.61 -9.60
CA GLN A 416 -31.33 -5.57 -8.21
C GLN A 416 -32.72 -6.17 -8.03
N VAL A 417 -33.57 -6.15 -9.04
CA VAL A 417 -34.93 -6.74 -8.98
C VAL A 417 -34.86 -8.26 -9.14
N GLU A 418 -33.90 -8.79 -9.88
CA GLU A 418 -33.73 -10.24 -10.08
C GLU A 418 -33.06 -10.92 -8.86
N GLU A 419 -32.14 -10.27 -8.17
CA GLU A 419 -31.54 -10.76 -6.92
C GLU A 419 -32.57 -10.79 -5.77
N ALA A 420 -33.46 -9.79 -5.68
CA ALA A 420 -34.52 -9.78 -4.66
C ALA A 420 -35.56 -10.86 -4.86
N ALA A 421 -35.77 -11.34 -6.09
CA ALA A 421 -36.75 -12.39 -6.40
C ALA A 421 -36.21 -13.81 -6.13
N THR A 422 -34.91 -13.99 -6.05
CA THR A 422 -34.26 -15.30 -5.81
C THR A 422 -34.05 -15.61 -4.32
N ALA A 423 -34.13 -14.61 -3.45
CA ALA A 423 -33.94 -14.76 -2.01
C ALA A 423 -35.19 -15.28 -1.24
N TRP A 424 -36.31 -15.55 -1.93
CA TRP A 424 -37.58 -16.03 -1.35
C TRP A 424 -38.10 -17.33 -1.98
N ARG A 425 -37.20 -18.22 -2.46
CA ARG A 425 -37.63 -19.58 -2.83
C ARG A 425 -36.76 -20.64 -2.17
#